data_964733853307671704270307cb71a62f
#
_entry.id   964733853307671704270307cb71a62f
#
_cell.length_a   1.000
_cell.length_b   1.000
_cell.length_c   1.000
_cell.angle_alpha   90.00
_cell.angle_beta   90.00
_cell.angle_gamma   90.00
#
_symmetry.space_group_name_H-M   'P 1'
#
loop_
_entity.id
_entity.type
_entity.pdbx_description
1 polymer ?
#
loop_
_entity_poly.entity_id
_entity_poly.type
_entity_poly.pdbx_seq_one_letter_code
_entity_poly.pdbx_strand_id
1 'polypeptide(L)'
;MRSLGRWGLVLIALQGCEPVPQEAPSAPTATPPMVTIAPVAPIPEGDLGASIRRGLAILTATRDSLPGHVGNDLRCTSCHLDEGRRPNAMPWTGVAARFPQYRSRSASVQRLEDRINDCFERSLAGTAVAWDDPAMRDMVAYMAHLSEGIAHGSAVPGQGVPLGSAVPGDSVAGATLYGVECARCHGANGEGGVDVPPLWGPRSYTIGAGMARLRTVAAFVRHNMPLDKAGTLTEQQAQDIATFVTTRPRPDFARKANDWPRGDPPPDVAYPTAAGRVRRP
;
A
#
# COMPACT_ATOMS: atom_id res chain seq x y z
N MET A 1 53.33 -66.37 31.26
CA MET A 1 52.86 -66.16 29.89
C MET A 1 52.19 -64.76 29.87
N ARG A 2 52.83 -63.82 29.19
CA ARG A 2 52.41 -62.37 29.23
C ARG A 2 51.54 -62.06 28.00
N SER A 3 50.32 -61.59 28.24
CA SER A 3 49.38 -61.16 27.24
C SER A 3 49.71 -59.70 26.86
N LEU A 4 49.98 -59.45 25.57
CA LEU A 4 50.23 -58.16 24.97
C LEU A 4 48.88 -57.52 24.59
N GLY A 5 48.54 -56.44 25.28
CA GLY A 5 47.35 -55.58 24.94
C GLY A 5 47.63 -54.74 23.68
N ARG A 6 46.74 -54.83 22.69
CA ARG A 6 46.74 -53.98 21.49
C ARG A 6 46.05 -52.65 21.82
N TRP A 7 46.84 -51.59 21.75
CA TRP A 7 46.28 -50.18 21.80
C TRP A 7 45.80 -49.82 20.42
N GLY A 8 44.49 -49.61 20.29
CA GLY A 8 43.90 -49.07 19.08
C GLY A 8 44.00 -47.53 19.07
N LEU A 9 44.69 -46.98 18.07
CA LEU A 9 44.67 -45.55 17.81
C LEU A 9 43.27 -45.13 17.24
N VAL A 10 42.55 -44.29 17.98
CA VAL A 10 41.37 -43.64 17.47
C VAL A 10 41.82 -42.36 16.78
N LEU A 11 41.75 -42.34 15.46
CA LEU A 11 41.93 -41.14 14.65
C LEU A 11 40.63 -40.29 14.72
N ILE A 12 40.67 -39.21 15.45
CA ILE A 12 39.60 -38.18 15.42
C ILE A 12 39.79 -37.33 14.16
N ALA A 13 38.94 -37.53 13.17
CA ALA A 13 38.88 -36.67 11.99
C ALA A 13 38.30 -35.32 12.41
N LEU A 14 39.10 -34.26 12.41
CA LEU A 14 38.68 -32.89 12.51
C LEU A 14 37.94 -32.52 11.20
N GLN A 15 36.60 -32.49 11.24
CA GLN A 15 35.79 -31.92 10.16
C GLN A 15 36.00 -30.40 10.17
N GLY A 16 36.73 -29.89 9.17
CA GLY A 16 36.89 -28.48 8.95
C GLY A 16 35.53 -27.85 8.63
N CYS A 17 35.16 -26.79 9.35
CA CYS A 17 34.06 -25.94 8.96
C CYS A 17 34.37 -25.29 7.60
N GLU A 18 33.65 -25.70 6.56
CA GLU A 18 33.68 -24.98 5.30
C GLU A 18 33.13 -23.55 5.52
N PRO A 19 33.81 -22.51 5.02
CA PRO A 19 33.29 -21.14 5.12
C PRO A 19 31.98 -21.04 4.33
N VAL A 20 30.93 -20.54 4.97
CA VAL A 20 29.68 -20.21 4.32
C VAL A 20 29.97 -19.18 3.20
N PRO A 21 29.53 -19.43 1.96
CA PRO A 21 29.72 -18.47 0.88
C PRO A 21 29.18 -17.11 1.28
N GLN A 22 30.05 -16.13 1.35
CA GLN A 22 29.66 -14.74 1.61
C GLN A 22 28.95 -14.22 0.34
N GLU A 23 27.64 -13.99 0.45
CA GLU A 23 26.84 -13.45 -0.65
C GLU A 23 27.48 -12.13 -1.10
N ALA A 24 27.87 -12.07 -2.36
CA ALA A 24 28.46 -10.85 -2.93
C ALA A 24 27.51 -9.68 -2.76
N PRO A 25 27.99 -8.45 -2.43
CA PRO A 25 27.14 -7.29 -2.32
C PRO A 25 26.37 -7.12 -3.62
N SER A 26 25.04 -7.09 -3.54
CA SER A 26 24.16 -6.87 -4.68
C SER A 26 24.56 -5.57 -5.37
N ALA A 27 24.76 -5.64 -6.68
CA ALA A 27 25.06 -4.48 -7.49
C ALA A 27 24.00 -3.38 -7.24
N PRO A 28 24.38 -2.09 -7.23
CA PRO A 28 23.43 -1.00 -7.05
C PRO A 28 22.34 -1.12 -8.11
N THR A 29 21.10 -1.24 -7.67
CA THR A 29 19.94 -1.30 -8.57
C THR A 29 19.88 0.02 -9.33
N ALA A 30 20.07 -0.01 -10.64
CA ALA A 30 19.99 1.18 -11.46
C ALA A 30 18.63 1.87 -11.24
N THR A 31 18.64 3.18 -11.06
CA THR A 31 17.41 3.96 -10.96
C THR A 31 16.64 3.81 -12.27
N PRO A 32 15.38 3.38 -12.24
CA PRO A 32 14.60 3.22 -13.45
C PRO A 32 14.45 4.55 -14.19
N PRO A 33 14.44 4.54 -15.54
CA PRO A 33 14.28 5.76 -16.31
C PRO A 33 12.92 6.42 -16.00
N MET A 34 12.94 7.74 -15.77
CA MET A 34 11.71 8.52 -15.66
C MET A 34 11.10 8.70 -17.05
N VAL A 35 9.78 8.48 -17.13
CA VAL A 35 9.03 8.67 -18.38
C VAL A 35 8.28 10.01 -18.35
N THR A 36 8.14 10.64 -19.51
CA THR A 36 7.18 11.71 -19.72
C THR A 36 5.81 11.09 -19.92
N ILE A 37 4.83 11.49 -19.13
CA ILE A 37 3.47 10.97 -19.25
C ILE A 37 2.75 11.75 -20.34
N ALA A 38 2.37 11.05 -21.41
CA ALA A 38 1.46 11.60 -22.41
C ALA A 38 0.04 11.78 -21.80
N PRO A 39 -0.78 12.69 -22.33
CA PRO A 39 -2.20 12.74 -21.99
C PRO A 39 -2.85 11.36 -22.20
N VAL A 40 -3.74 10.98 -21.29
CA VAL A 40 -4.48 9.72 -21.42
C VAL A 40 -5.30 9.77 -22.71
N ALA A 41 -5.17 8.74 -23.53
CA ALA A 41 -5.92 8.62 -24.78
C ALA A 41 -7.44 8.55 -24.50
N PRO A 42 -8.31 8.96 -25.42
CA PRO A 42 -9.73 8.72 -25.32
C PRO A 42 -10.02 7.20 -25.20
N ILE A 43 -11.03 6.85 -24.39
CA ILE A 43 -11.45 5.45 -24.29
C ILE A 43 -11.94 4.99 -25.67
N PRO A 44 -11.44 3.87 -26.22
CA PRO A 44 -11.79 3.42 -27.55
C PRO A 44 -13.27 2.97 -27.64
N GLU A 45 -13.78 2.85 -28.84
CA GLU A 45 -15.09 2.22 -29.08
C GLU A 45 -14.99 0.70 -29.00
N GLY A 46 -16.14 0.02 -29.02
CA GLY A 46 -16.25 -1.44 -29.00
C GLY A 46 -16.09 -2.06 -27.61
N ASP A 47 -15.89 -3.37 -27.59
CA ASP A 47 -15.94 -4.18 -26.35
C ASP A 47 -14.86 -3.82 -25.34
N LEU A 48 -13.67 -3.51 -25.79
CA LEU A 48 -12.59 -3.05 -24.92
C LEU A 48 -12.97 -1.73 -24.25
N GLY A 49 -13.47 -0.76 -25.01
CA GLY A 49 -13.89 0.52 -24.46
C GLY A 49 -15.07 0.37 -23.50
N ALA A 50 -16.00 -0.54 -23.76
CA ALA A 50 -17.06 -0.86 -22.85
C ALA A 50 -16.54 -1.45 -21.52
N SER A 51 -15.56 -2.35 -21.58
CA SER A 51 -14.88 -2.91 -20.40
C SER A 51 -14.17 -1.81 -19.59
N ILE A 52 -13.41 -0.93 -20.25
CA ILE A 52 -12.72 0.20 -19.59
C ILE A 52 -13.72 1.12 -18.87
N ARG A 53 -14.86 1.44 -19.52
CA ARG A 53 -15.90 2.28 -18.91
C ARG A 53 -16.55 1.60 -17.69
N ARG A 54 -16.82 0.30 -17.75
CA ARG A 54 -17.32 -0.45 -16.57
C ARG A 54 -16.28 -0.48 -15.45
N GLY A 55 -15.00 -0.66 -15.77
CA GLY A 55 -13.91 -0.62 -14.80
C GLY A 55 -13.84 0.73 -14.07
N LEU A 56 -13.93 1.84 -14.80
CA LEU A 56 -14.00 3.17 -14.22
C LEU A 56 -15.22 3.31 -13.29
N ALA A 57 -16.40 2.88 -13.73
CA ALA A 57 -17.62 2.92 -12.93
C ALA A 57 -17.48 2.13 -11.62
N ILE A 58 -16.92 0.91 -11.67
CA ILE A 58 -16.65 0.10 -10.48
C ILE A 58 -15.70 0.81 -9.52
N LEU A 59 -14.61 1.37 -10.02
CA LEU A 59 -13.59 2.02 -9.19
C LEU A 59 -14.07 3.31 -8.53
N THR A 60 -15.01 4.02 -9.16
CA THR A 60 -15.61 5.27 -8.65
C THR A 60 -16.81 5.03 -7.75
N ALA A 61 -17.54 3.95 -7.93
CA ALA A 61 -18.72 3.55 -7.14
C ALA A 61 -18.55 2.11 -6.61
N THR A 62 -17.41 1.82 -5.98
CA THR A 62 -16.98 0.44 -5.65
C THR A 62 -17.99 -0.28 -4.76
N ARG A 63 -18.51 0.37 -3.74
CA ARG A 63 -19.48 -0.23 -2.82
C ARG A 63 -20.80 -0.59 -3.51
N ASP A 64 -21.29 0.29 -4.37
CA ASP A 64 -22.56 0.08 -5.07
C ASP A 64 -22.41 -0.97 -6.17
N SER A 65 -21.24 -0.99 -6.83
CA SER A 65 -20.94 -1.97 -7.88
C SER A 65 -20.63 -3.37 -7.35
N LEU A 66 -19.98 -3.46 -6.18
CA LEU A 66 -19.50 -4.71 -5.58
C LEU A 66 -19.86 -4.79 -4.08
N PRO A 67 -21.15 -4.72 -3.70
CA PRO A 67 -21.56 -4.65 -2.29
C PRO A 67 -21.15 -5.87 -1.47
N GLY A 68 -21.00 -7.04 -2.10
CA GLY A 68 -20.50 -8.26 -1.45
C GLY A 68 -19.02 -8.27 -1.13
N HIS A 69 -18.25 -7.32 -1.66
CA HIS A 69 -16.80 -7.25 -1.54
C HIS A 69 -16.31 -6.03 -0.75
N VAL A 70 -17.18 -5.11 -0.33
CA VAL A 70 -16.85 -3.89 0.40
C VAL A 70 -17.52 -3.90 1.77
N GLY A 71 -16.71 -3.84 2.83
CA GLY A 71 -17.18 -3.90 4.23
C GLY A 71 -17.27 -2.53 4.93
N ASN A 72 -17.01 -1.43 4.22
CA ASN A 72 -17.03 -0.07 4.80
C ASN A 72 -17.60 0.97 3.83
N ASP A 73 -17.49 2.26 4.16
CA ASP A 73 -18.05 3.34 3.33
C ASP A 73 -17.03 3.96 2.34
N LEU A 74 -15.93 3.25 2.05
CA LEU A 74 -14.93 3.73 1.10
C LEU A 74 -15.16 3.15 -0.30
N ARG A 75 -14.65 3.88 -1.28
CA ARG A 75 -14.46 3.46 -2.67
C ARG A 75 -12.99 3.61 -3.06
N CYS A 76 -12.57 3.05 -4.17
CA CYS A 76 -11.17 3.11 -4.58
C CYS A 76 -10.70 4.56 -4.76
N THR A 77 -11.56 5.41 -5.31
CA THR A 77 -11.29 6.85 -5.50
C THR A 77 -11.32 7.68 -4.21
N SER A 78 -11.64 7.11 -3.04
CA SER A 78 -11.44 7.78 -1.75
C SER A 78 -9.97 8.11 -1.47
N CYS A 79 -9.04 7.35 -2.06
CA CYS A 79 -7.59 7.55 -1.93
C CYS A 79 -6.91 7.78 -3.29
N HIS A 80 -7.42 7.16 -4.35
CA HIS A 80 -6.90 7.29 -5.71
C HIS A 80 -7.65 8.42 -6.44
N LEU A 81 -7.28 9.67 -6.09
CA LEU A 81 -8.03 10.86 -6.52
C LEU A 81 -8.01 11.06 -8.03
N ASP A 82 -8.99 11.82 -8.53
CA ASP A 82 -9.16 12.14 -9.96
C ASP A 82 -9.19 10.86 -10.82
N GLU A 83 -10.02 9.90 -10.41
CA GLU A 83 -10.16 8.61 -11.11
C GLU A 83 -8.81 7.86 -11.24
N GLY A 84 -7.96 8.01 -10.23
CA GLY A 84 -6.62 7.40 -10.21
C GLY A 84 -5.58 8.11 -11.09
N ARG A 85 -5.81 9.36 -11.48
CA ARG A 85 -4.90 10.14 -12.32
C ARG A 85 -4.09 11.19 -11.55
N ARG A 86 -4.53 11.57 -10.34
CA ARG A 86 -3.85 12.63 -9.57
C ARG A 86 -2.45 12.21 -9.14
N PRO A 87 -1.40 12.94 -9.56
CA PRO A 87 -0.04 12.72 -9.05
C PRO A 87 0.01 12.84 -7.52
N ASN A 88 0.87 12.06 -6.87
CA ASN A 88 1.05 12.04 -5.42
C ASN A 88 -0.18 11.57 -4.61
N ALA A 89 -1.22 11.07 -5.27
CA ALA A 89 -2.37 10.43 -4.66
C ALA A 89 -2.43 8.93 -5.02
N MET A 90 -1.28 8.27 -5.09
CA MET A 90 -1.16 6.86 -5.48
C MET A 90 -1.83 6.57 -6.84
N PRO A 91 -1.49 7.30 -7.92
CA PRO A 91 -2.18 7.19 -9.19
C PRO A 91 -2.10 5.78 -9.77
N TRP A 92 -3.12 5.42 -10.57
CA TRP A 92 -3.11 4.20 -11.39
C TRP A 92 -2.36 4.38 -12.71
N THR A 93 -2.03 5.62 -13.09
CA THR A 93 -1.19 5.90 -14.27
C THR A 93 0.11 5.10 -14.17
N GLY A 94 0.35 4.25 -15.16
CA GLY A 94 1.52 3.37 -15.22
C GLY A 94 1.48 2.18 -14.25
N VAL A 95 0.38 1.96 -13.51
CA VAL A 95 0.34 0.88 -12.53
C VAL A 95 0.44 -0.50 -13.18
N ALA A 96 -0.19 -0.72 -14.34
CA ALA A 96 -0.11 -2.00 -15.05
C ALA A 96 1.31 -2.31 -15.54
N ALA A 97 2.09 -1.29 -15.87
CA ALA A 97 3.49 -1.44 -16.28
C ALA A 97 4.45 -1.83 -15.12
N ARG A 98 3.97 -1.90 -13.88
CA ARG A 98 4.76 -2.28 -12.71
C ARG A 98 4.56 -3.73 -12.28
N PHE A 99 3.53 -4.39 -12.75
CA PHE A 99 3.21 -5.77 -12.38
C PHE A 99 3.56 -6.74 -13.51
N PRO A 100 3.98 -7.99 -13.17
CA PRO A 100 4.12 -8.52 -11.83
C PRO A 100 5.26 -7.90 -11.03
N GLN A 101 5.12 -7.83 -9.68
CA GLN A 101 6.09 -7.20 -8.80
C GLN A 101 6.25 -8.00 -7.50
N TYR A 102 7.50 -8.16 -7.03
CA TYR A 102 7.74 -8.67 -5.68
C TYR A 102 7.26 -7.67 -4.61
N ARG A 103 6.50 -8.17 -3.64
CA ARG A 103 5.99 -7.38 -2.51
C ARG A 103 6.47 -7.96 -1.19
N SER A 104 7.28 -7.21 -0.45
CA SER A 104 7.82 -7.63 0.84
C SER A 104 6.73 -7.94 1.87
N ARG A 105 5.60 -7.22 1.82
CA ARG A 105 4.47 -7.44 2.74
C ARG A 105 3.94 -8.87 2.69
N SER A 106 3.80 -9.44 1.50
CA SER A 106 3.34 -10.83 1.29
C SER A 106 4.50 -11.82 1.08
N ALA A 107 5.73 -11.32 0.92
CA ALA A 107 6.92 -12.06 0.51
C ALA A 107 6.71 -12.90 -0.76
N SER A 108 5.93 -12.38 -1.71
CA SER A 108 5.58 -13.04 -2.96
C SER A 108 5.62 -12.10 -4.16
N VAL A 109 5.72 -12.66 -5.36
CA VAL A 109 5.48 -11.93 -6.60
C VAL A 109 3.96 -11.82 -6.79
N GLN A 110 3.47 -10.60 -6.87
CA GLN A 110 2.05 -10.30 -7.05
C GLN A 110 1.77 -9.81 -8.46
N ARG A 111 0.60 -10.15 -8.97
CA ARG A 111 -0.04 -9.55 -10.15
C ARG A 111 -0.81 -8.29 -9.75
N LEU A 112 -1.30 -7.53 -10.73
CA LEU A 112 -2.11 -6.34 -10.46
C LEU A 112 -3.41 -6.69 -9.74
N GLU A 113 -4.04 -7.81 -10.08
CA GLU A 113 -5.25 -8.34 -9.44
C GLU A 113 -5.03 -8.63 -7.94
N ASP A 114 -3.89 -9.22 -7.59
CA ASP A 114 -3.51 -9.46 -6.20
C ASP A 114 -3.40 -8.13 -5.44
N ARG A 115 -2.82 -7.10 -6.08
CA ARG A 115 -2.71 -5.76 -5.50
C ARG A 115 -4.06 -5.06 -5.34
N ILE A 116 -4.97 -5.24 -6.29
CA ILE A 116 -6.35 -4.74 -6.19
C ILE A 116 -7.05 -5.44 -5.01
N ASN A 117 -6.91 -6.76 -4.88
CA ASN A 117 -7.48 -7.52 -3.76
C ASN A 117 -6.90 -7.14 -2.40
N ASP A 118 -5.61 -6.79 -2.31
CA ASP A 118 -5.05 -6.21 -1.09
C ASP A 118 -5.80 -4.93 -0.65
N CYS A 119 -6.34 -4.15 -1.59
CA CYS A 119 -7.15 -2.98 -1.26
C CYS A 119 -8.56 -3.37 -0.80
N PHE A 120 -9.22 -4.33 -1.46
CA PHE A 120 -10.53 -4.84 -1.01
C PHE A 120 -10.48 -5.33 0.43
N GLU A 121 -9.50 -6.16 0.76
CA GLU A 121 -9.40 -6.76 2.09
C GLU A 121 -8.91 -5.79 3.18
N ARG A 122 -8.05 -4.84 2.84
CA ARG A 122 -7.41 -3.94 3.81
C ARG A 122 -8.07 -2.57 3.86
N SER A 123 -8.18 -1.90 2.73
CA SER A 123 -8.71 -0.54 2.67
C SER A 123 -10.23 -0.53 2.70
N LEU A 124 -10.86 -1.45 2.01
CA LEU A 124 -12.32 -1.56 1.94
C LEU A 124 -12.90 -2.51 3.00
N ALA A 125 -12.06 -3.07 3.89
CA ALA A 125 -12.48 -3.97 4.98
C ALA A 125 -13.37 -5.13 4.53
N GLY A 126 -13.22 -5.58 3.29
CA GLY A 126 -14.09 -6.53 2.61
C GLY A 126 -13.40 -7.84 2.24
N THR A 127 -13.80 -8.43 1.14
CA THR A 127 -13.33 -9.71 0.64
C THR A 127 -12.76 -9.60 -0.77
N ALA A 128 -11.83 -10.49 -1.12
CA ALA A 128 -11.22 -10.53 -2.44
C ALA A 128 -12.26 -10.83 -3.53
N VAL A 129 -12.08 -10.22 -4.69
CA VAL A 129 -12.80 -10.53 -5.94
C VAL A 129 -12.02 -11.63 -6.68
N ALA A 130 -12.72 -12.61 -7.27
CA ALA A 130 -12.05 -13.67 -8.01
C ALA A 130 -11.26 -13.10 -9.21
N TRP A 131 -10.12 -13.73 -9.53
CA TRP A 131 -9.24 -13.22 -10.59
C TRP A 131 -9.89 -13.26 -11.98
N ASP A 132 -10.77 -14.23 -12.20
CA ASP A 132 -11.54 -14.45 -13.43
C ASP A 132 -12.91 -13.78 -13.43
N ASP A 133 -13.23 -13.03 -12.38
CA ASP A 133 -14.47 -12.25 -12.32
C ASP A 133 -14.47 -11.15 -13.40
N PRO A 134 -15.57 -10.94 -14.11
CA PRO A 134 -15.72 -9.86 -15.07
C PRO A 134 -15.38 -8.49 -14.50
N ALA A 135 -15.77 -8.20 -13.24
CA ALA A 135 -15.47 -6.93 -12.59
C ALA A 135 -13.97 -6.73 -12.37
N MET A 136 -13.23 -7.80 -12.02
CA MET A 136 -11.76 -7.72 -11.90
C MET A 136 -11.12 -7.40 -13.25
N ARG A 137 -11.56 -8.08 -14.32
CA ARG A 137 -11.06 -7.80 -15.68
C ARG A 137 -11.35 -6.36 -16.11
N ASP A 138 -12.54 -5.85 -15.82
CA ASP A 138 -12.94 -4.48 -16.14
C ASP A 138 -12.08 -3.45 -15.38
N MET A 139 -11.83 -3.64 -14.08
CA MET A 139 -10.93 -2.79 -13.28
C MET A 139 -9.49 -2.80 -13.83
N VAL A 140 -8.97 -3.97 -14.18
CA VAL A 140 -7.64 -4.10 -14.79
C VAL A 140 -7.59 -3.44 -16.17
N ALA A 141 -8.65 -3.55 -16.99
CA ALA A 141 -8.72 -2.90 -18.30
C ALA A 141 -8.62 -1.37 -18.17
N TYR A 142 -9.30 -0.76 -17.21
CA TYR A 142 -9.16 0.68 -16.95
C TYR A 142 -7.73 1.06 -16.50
N MET A 143 -7.14 0.31 -15.59
CA MET A 143 -5.77 0.56 -15.12
C MET A 143 -4.73 0.34 -16.23
N ALA A 144 -4.95 -0.63 -17.12
CA ALA A 144 -4.11 -0.86 -18.29
C ALA A 144 -4.21 0.32 -19.28
N HIS A 145 -5.43 0.81 -19.54
CA HIS A 145 -5.64 2.00 -20.35
C HIS A 145 -4.88 3.23 -19.82
N LEU A 146 -4.87 3.46 -18.51
CA LEU A 146 -4.07 4.52 -17.90
C LEU A 146 -2.55 4.26 -17.95
N SER A 147 -2.13 3.10 -18.39
CA SER A 147 -0.73 2.67 -18.48
C SER A 147 -0.24 2.55 -19.94
N GLU A 148 -1.08 2.88 -20.91
CA GLU A 148 -0.72 2.78 -22.33
C GLU A 148 0.53 3.59 -22.66
N GLY A 149 1.43 3.01 -23.46
CA GLY A 149 2.69 3.63 -23.86
C GLY A 149 3.77 3.71 -22.77
N ILE A 150 3.50 3.25 -21.54
CA ILE A 150 4.47 3.22 -20.44
C ILE A 150 5.17 1.86 -20.42
N ALA A 151 6.48 1.86 -20.64
CA ALA A 151 7.26 0.63 -20.63
C ALA A 151 7.34 -0.01 -19.24
N HIS A 152 7.37 -1.34 -19.19
CA HIS A 152 7.49 -2.08 -17.93
C HIS A 152 8.74 -1.64 -17.14
N GLY A 153 8.56 -1.42 -15.83
CA GLY A 153 9.63 -1.01 -14.92
C GLY A 153 9.99 0.48 -14.97
N SER A 154 9.34 1.29 -15.82
CA SER A 154 9.58 2.73 -15.84
C SER A 154 9.11 3.42 -14.55
N ALA A 155 9.83 4.46 -14.14
CA ALA A 155 9.40 5.36 -13.08
C ALA A 155 8.43 6.42 -13.65
N VAL A 156 7.27 6.55 -13.02
CA VAL A 156 6.22 7.49 -13.42
C VAL A 156 6.25 8.68 -12.47
N PRO A 157 6.32 9.93 -12.94
CA PRO A 157 6.27 11.13 -12.11
C PRO A 157 5.01 11.16 -11.23
N GLY A 158 5.18 11.49 -9.95
CA GLY A 158 4.06 11.53 -9.00
C GLY A 158 3.47 10.18 -8.62
N GLN A 159 4.14 9.07 -8.99
CA GLN A 159 3.72 7.72 -8.64
C GLN A 159 3.83 7.48 -7.12
N GLY A 160 2.78 6.92 -6.53
CA GLY A 160 2.73 6.69 -5.09
C GLY A 160 2.35 7.93 -4.28
N VAL A 161 2.91 8.04 -3.10
CA VAL A 161 2.85 9.21 -2.23
C VAL A 161 4.29 9.52 -1.81
N PRO A 162 4.83 10.70 -2.13
CA PRO A 162 6.20 11.05 -1.78
C PRO A 162 6.32 11.18 -0.26
N LEU A 163 6.95 10.20 0.38
CA LEU A 163 7.17 10.22 1.83
C LEU A 163 8.19 11.31 2.18
N GLY A 164 7.76 12.30 2.95
CA GLY A 164 8.62 13.35 3.48
C GLY A 164 9.58 12.87 4.57
N SER A 165 10.27 13.80 5.21
CA SER A 165 11.14 13.55 6.35
C SER A 165 10.35 12.97 7.51
N ALA A 166 11.00 12.17 8.35
CA ALA A 166 10.37 11.63 9.56
C ALA A 166 10.47 12.70 10.68
N VAL A 167 9.58 13.70 10.65
CA VAL A 167 9.46 14.67 11.73
C VAL A 167 8.53 14.14 12.83
N PRO A 168 8.79 14.41 14.12
CA PRO A 168 7.85 14.08 15.18
C PRO A 168 6.53 14.81 15.00
N GLY A 169 5.40 14.12 15.22
CA GLY A 169 4.07 14.72 15.14
C GLY A 169 3.46 14.96 16.52
N ASP A 170 2.75 16.08 16.67
CA ASP A 170 1.99 16.45 17.85
C ASP A 170 0.48 16.18 17.61
N SER A 171 -0.09 15.22 18.33
CA SER A 171 -1.51 14.87 18.21
C SER A 171 -2.45 15.96 18.75
N VAL A 172 -2.02 16.82 19.66
CA VAL A 172 -2.83 17.93 20.20
C VAL A 172 -2.90 19.07 19.17
N ALA A 173 -1.75 19.45 18.63
CA ALA A 173 -1.69 20.40 17.52
C ALA A 173 -2.48 19.86 16.30
N GLY A 174 -2.33 18.57 16.00
CA GLY A 174 -3.06 17.88 14.94
C GLY A 174 -4.57 17.91 15.12
N ALA A 175 -5.07 17.74 16.36
CA ALA A 175 -6.50 17.86 16.66
C ALA A 175 -7.03 19.28 16.36
N THR A 176 -6.29 20.32 16.77
CA THR A 176 -6.63 21.71 16.50
C THR A 176 -6.68 21.99 15.00
N LEU A 177 -5.64 21.59 14.26
CA LEU A 177 -5.55 21.74 12.81
C LEU A 177 -6.66 20.95 12.09
N TYR A 178 -6.96 19.72 12.56
CA TYR A 178 -8.05 18.92 12.02
C TYR A 178 -9.41 19.66 12.13
N GLY A 179 -9.69 20.25 13.28
CA GLY A 179 -10.91 21.01 13.51
C GLY A 179 -11.09 22.17 12.51
N VAL A 180 -9.99 22.86 12.17
CA VAL A 180 -10.01 24.02 11.27
C VAL A 180 -10.01 23.59 9.79
N GLU A 181 -9.16 22.63 9.43
CA GLU A 181 -8.85 22.33 8.03
C GLU A 181 -9.64 21.15 7.45
N CYS A 182 -10.06 20.19 8.29
CA CYS A 182 -10.56 18.90 7.83
C CYS A 182 -12.01 18.61 8.22
N ALA A 183 -12.42 19.03 9.44
CA ALA A 183 -13.72 18.66 10.02
C ALA A 183 -14.91 19.14 9.20
N ARG A 184 -14.79 20.24 8.47
CA ARG A 184 -15.86 20.78 7.61
C ARG A 184 -16.32 19.79 6.52
N CYS A 185 -15.44 18.89 6.09
CA CYS A 185 -15.74 17.85 5.09
C CYS A 185 -15.82 16.47 5.74
N HIS A 186 -14.84 16.10 6.58
CA HIS A 186 -14.73 14.78 7.15
C HIS A 186 -15.53 14.56 8.44
N GLY A 187 -16.24 15.59 8.92
CA GLY A 187 -16.97 15.56 10.20
C GLY A 187 -16.05 15.75 11.41
N ALA A 188 -16.61 16.20 12.54
CA ALA A 188 -15.86 16.46 13.77
C ALA A 188 -15.25 15.18 14.36
N ASN A 189 -15.89 14.05 14.12
CA ASN A 189 -15.45 12.73 14.58
C ASN A 189 -14.87 11.87 13.43
N GLY A 190 -14.49 12.46 12.31
CA GLY A 190 -13.92 11.76 11.17
C GLY A 190 -14.84 10.76 10.50
N GLU A 191 -16.13 10.89 10.71
CA GLU A 191 -17.19 10.00 10.24
C GLU A 191 -17.43 10.08 8.73
N GLY A 192 -16.91 11.13 8.07
CA GLY A 192 -17.16 11.38 6.66
C GLY A 192 -18.58 11.89 6.38
N GLY A 193 -18.97 11.82 5.10
CA GLY A 193 -20.29 12.24 4.62
C GLY A 193 -20.58 11.68 3.24
N VAL A 194 -21.57 12.24 2.56
CA VAL A 194 -21.82 11.91 1.16
C VAL A 194 -20.58 12.28 0.35
N ASP A 195 -20.04 11.31 -0.37
CA ASP A 195 -18.80 11.44 -1.18
C ASP A 195 -17.51 11.79 -0.42
N VAL A 196 -17.56 11.96 0.90
CA VAL A 196 -16.39 12.22 1.74
C VAL A 196 -16.10 10.99 2.60
N PRO A 197 -14.90 10.37 2.47
CA PRO A 197 -14.62 9.14 3.17
C PRO A 197 -14.46 9.34 4.68
N PRO A 198 -14.89 8.36 5.52
CA PRO A 198 -14.54 8.34 6.93
C PRO A 198 -13.04 8.11 7.11
N LEU A 199 -12.43 8.84 8.05
CA LEU A 199 -11.00 8.78 8.33
C LEU A 199 -10.65 7.81 9.47
N TRP A 200 -11.59 7.56 10.38
CA TRP A 200 -11.50 6.58 11.47
C TRP A 200 -12.89 6.06 11.85
N GLY A 201 -12.95 5.22 12.90
CA GLY A 201 -14.18 4.57 13.31
C GLY A 201 -14.51 3.31 12.49
N PRO A 202 -15.63 2.65 12.80
CA PRO A 202 -15.95 1.31 12.29
C PRO A 202 -16.20 1.24 10.79
N ARG A 203 -16.52 2.37 10.16
CA ARG A 203 -16.79 2.45 8.72
C ARG A 203 -15.58 2.90 7.88
N SER A 204 -14.41 3.10 8.51
CA SER A 204 -13.18 3.49 7.86
C SER A 204 -12.33 2.27 7.44
N TYR A 205 -11.17 2.52 6.87
CA TYR A 205 -10.20 1.49 6.49
C TYR A 205 -9.61 0.78 7.71
N THR A 206 -9.18 -0.48 7.51
CA THR A 206 -8.58 -1.29 8.60
C THR A 206 -7.18 -0.82 8.95
N ILE A 207 -6.67 -1.26 10.10
CA ILE A 207 -5.25 -1.03 10.48
C ILE A 207 -4.26 -1.64 9.47
N GLY A 208 -4.69 -2.63 8.67
CA GLY A 208 -3.89 -3.26 7.60
C GLY A 208 -3.77 -2.42 6.34
N ALA A 209 -4.53 -1.34 6.19
CA ALA A 209 -4.45 -0.47 5.02
C ALA A 209 -3.13 0.30 4.94
N GLY A 210 -2.71 0.66 3.74
CA GLY A 210 -1.55 1.54 3.55
C GLY A 210 -1.73 2.90 4.21
N MET A 211 -2.96 3.42 4.20
CA MET A 211 -3.37 4.67 4.85
C MET A 211 -3.42 4.59 6.38
N ALA A 212 -3.26 3.42 6.99
CA ALA A 212 -3.11 3.32 8.44
C ALA A 212 -1.68 3.63 8.93
N ARG A 213 -0.72 3.81 8.01
CA ARG A 213 0.67 4.16 8.33
C ARG A 213 0.85 5.67 8.38
N LEU A 214 1.44 6.14 9.47
CA LEU A 214 1.64 7.56 9.78
C LEU A 214 2.29 8.33 8.62
N ARG A 215 3.42 7.82 8.10
CA ARG A 215 4.15 8.48 7.01
C ARG A 215 3.33 8.57 5.72
N THR A 216 2.51 7.55 5.45
CA THR A 216 1.63 7.54 4.26
C THR A 216 0.52 8.59 4.39
N VAL A 217 -0.11 8.69 5.58
CA VAL A 217 -1.16 9.71 5.82
C VAL A 217 -0.56 11.10 5.77
N ALA A 218 0.58 11.33 6.44
CA ALA A 218 1.26 12.64 6.44
C ALA A 218 1.57 13.11 5.01
N ALA A 219 2.17 12.24 4.21
CA ALA A 219 2.47 12.55 2.82
C ALA A 219 1.21 12.79 1.98
N PHE A 220 0.17 11.97 2.15
CA PHE A 220 -1.09 12.16 1.45
C PHE A 220 -1.75 13.51 1.82
N VAL A 221 -1.82 13.82 3.10
CA VAL A 221 -2.35 15.09 3.61
C VAL A 221 -1.54 16.27 3.06
N ARG A 222 -0.21 16.19 3.11
CA ARG A 222 0.69 17.24 2.63
C ARG A 222 0.46 17.60 1.16
N HIS A 223 0.23 16.59 0.32
CA HIS A 223 0.14 16.79 -1.13
C HIS A 223 -1.29 16.98 -1.64
N ASN A 224 -2.29 16.46 -0.94
CA ASN A 224 -3.65 16.33 -1.48
C ASN A 224 -4.74 16.99 -0.64
N MET A 225 -4.47 17.34 0.62
CA MET A 225 -5.47 17.89 1.53
C MET A 225 -5.06 19.26 2.07
N PRO A 226 -6.03 20.12 2.39
CA PRO A 226 -7.46 20.02 2.05
C PRO A 226 -7.66 19.97 0.53
N LEU A 227 -8.68 19.24 0.06
CA LEU A 227 -8.84 18.92 -1.37
C LEU A 227 -8.98 20.17 -2.26
N ASP A 228 -9.59 21.23 -1.74
CA ASP A 228 -9.82 22.51 -2.42
C ASP A 228 -8.61 23.46 -2.37
N LYS A 229 -7.61 23.17 -1.53
CA LYS A 229 -6.36 23.93 -1.40
C LYS A 229 -5.15 23.00 -1.17
N ALA A 230 -5.06 21.96 -1.97
CA ALA A 230 -4.01 20.95 -1.87
C ALA A 230 -2.60 21.57 -1.88
N GLY A 231 -1.69 21.00 -1.08
CA GLY A 231 -0.29 21.43 -1.00
C GLY A 231 -0.04 22.69 -0.16
N THR A 232 -1.04 23.28 0.49
CA THR A 232 -0.88 24.49 1.31
C THR A 232 -0.37 24.22 2.73
N LEU A 233 -0.56 23.00 3.26
CA LEU A 233 -0.07 22.62 4.58
C LEU A 233 1.46 22.47 4.57
N THR A 234 2.11 22.85 5.65
CA THR A 234 3.54 22.55 5.86
C THR A 234 3.72 21.06 6.15
N GLU A 235 4.96 20.58 6.08
CA GLU A 235 5.30 19.19 6.43
C GLU A 235 4.93 18.89 7.89
N GLN A 236 5.23 19.81 8.82
CA GLN A 236 4.89 19.66 10.24
C GLN A 236 3.37 19.60 10.46
N GLN A 237 2.60 20.51 9.85
CA GLN A 237 1.15 20.51 9.98
C GLN A 237 0.53 19.20 9.45
N ALA A 238 0.99 18.73 8.31
CA ALA A 238 0.55 17.45 7.75
C ALA A 238 0.91 16.26 8.66
N GLN A 239 2.09 16.29 9.29
CA GLN A 239 2.53 15.28 10.25
C GLN A 239 1.69 15.29 11.53
N ASP A 240 1.38 16.48 12.07
CA ASP A 240 0.55 16.63 13.28
C ASP A 240 -0.88 16.11 13.04
N ILE A 241 -1.49 16.52 11.92
CA ILE A 241 -2.80 16.02 11.50
C ILE A 241 -2.77 14.49 11.32
N ALA A 242 -1.75 13.95 10.66
CA ALA A 242 -1.60 12.52 10.44
C ALA A 242 -1.45 11.77 11.78
N THR A 243 -0.70 12.32 12.74
CA THR A 243 -0.55 11.75 14.08
C THR A 243 -1.89 11.72 14.80
N PHE A 244 -2.66 12.80 14.76
CA PHE A 244 -4.01 12.82 15.31
C PHE A 244 -4.92 11.77 14.66
N VAL A 245 -4.95 11.70 13.33
CA VAL A 245 -5.84 10.79 12.59
C VAL A 245 -5.45 9.31 12.80
N THR A 246 -4.16 8.98 12.80
CA THR A 246 -3.71 7.59 12.91
C THR A 246 -3.84 7.00 14.31
N THR A 247 -3.91 7.83 15.35
CA THR A 247 -4.18 7.38 16.74
C THR A 247 -5.65 7.07 17.00
N ARG A 248 -6.58 7.41 16.09
CA ARG A 248 -8.00 7.14 16.25
C ARG A 248 -8.33 5.66 16.00
N PRO A 249 -9.33 5.11 16.72
CA PRO A 249 -9.72 3.71 16.56
C PRO A 249 -10.25 3.43 15.14
N ARG A 250 -9.94 2.26 14.61
CA ARG A 250 -10.39 1.77 13.31
C ARG A 250 -10.51 0.25 13.31
N PRO A 251 -11.15 -0.38 12.30
CA PRO A 251 -11.30 -1.82 12.25
C PRO A 251 -9.96 -2.54 12.27
N ASP A 252 -9.92 -3.66 12.96
CA ASP A 252 -8.76 -4.56 12.96
C ASP A 252 -8.63 -5.25 11.59
N PHE A 253 -7.45 -5.81 11.32
CA PHE A 253 -7.18 -6.64 10.14
C PHE A 253 -6.77 -8.04 10.58
N ALA A 254 -7.66 -9.01 10.38
CA ALA A 254 -7.50 -10.37 10.91
C ALA A 254 -6.19 -11.05 10.45
N ARG A 255 -5.75 -10.80 9.22
CA ARG A 255 -4.55 -11.41 8.64
C ARG A 255 -3.25 -10.61 8.85
N LYS A 256 -3.27 -9.58 9.68
CA LYS A 256 -2.10 -8.71 9.98
C LYS A 256 -0.85 -9.49 10.42
N ALA A 257 -1.07 -10.63 11.09
CA ALA A 257 0.02 -11.49 11.55
C ALA A 257 0.86 -12.12 10.41
N ASN A 258 0.32 -12.16 9.20
CA ASN A 258 0.99 -12.74 8.03
C ASN A 258 1.83 -11.71 7.28
N ASP A 259 1.72 -10.43 7.63
CA ASP A 259 2.44 -9.37 6.95
C ASP A 259 3.93 -9.39 7.29
N TRP A 260 4.76 -9.15 6.30
CA TRP A 260 6.22 -9.16 6.33
C TRP A 260 6.82 -10.43 6.97
N PRO A 261 6.49 -11.63 6.44
CA PRO A 261 6.93 -12.91 7.05
C PRO A 261 8.45 -13.11 7.02
N ARG A 262 9.17 -12.41 6.11
CA ARG A 262 10.63 -12.44 6.02
C ARG A 262 11.33 -11.34 6.83
N GLY A 263 10.57 -10.47 7.53
CA GLY A 263 11.11 -9.31 8.24
C GLY A 263 11.04 -8.04 7.41
N ASP A 264 11.70 -6.99 7.93
CA ASP A 264 11.81 -5.69 7.28
C ASP A 264 10.45 -4.97 7.05
N PRO A 265 9.56 -4.92 8.06
CA PRO A 265 8.36 -4.09 7.98
C PRO A 265 8.76 -2.61 7.99
N PRO A 266 7.97 -1.73 7.34
CA PRO A 266 8.13 -0.29 7.52
C PRO A 266 8.05 0.11 9.00
N PRO A 267 8.82 1.12 9.44
CA PRO A 267 8.92 1.48 10.88
C PRO A 267 7.60 1.99 11.48
N ASP A 268 6.66 2.43 10.63
CA ASP A 268 5.36 3.02 11.00
C ASP A 268 4.17 2.06 10.82
N VAL A 269 4.41 0.74 10.86
CA VAL A 269 3.33 -0.25 10.84
C VAL A 269 2.54 -0.18 12.14
N ALA A 270 1.20 -0.12 12.03
CA ALA A 270 0.29 0.11 13.15
C ALA A 270 0.07 -1.13 14.06
N TYR A 271 0.73 -2.26 13.79
CA TYR A 271 0.54 -3.55 14.50
C TYR A 271 1.81 -4.39 14.51
N PRO A 272 1.97 -5.32 15.47
CA PRO A 272 3.06 -6.27 15.48
C PRO A 272 3.01 -7.22 14.28
N THR A 273 4.12 -7.32 13.55
CA THR A 273 4.28 -8.21 12.38
C THR A 273 4.87 -9.55 12.79
N ALA A 274 4.86 -10.55 11.89
CA ALA A 274 5.47 -11.85 12.13
C ALA A 274 6.94 -11.74 12.55
N ALA A 275 7.71 -10.87 11.89
CA ALA A 275 9.12 -10.63 12.20
C ALA A 275 9.34 -9.93 13.57
N GLY A 276 8.43 -9.07 13.99
CA GLY A 276 8.50 -8.40 15.30
C GLY A 276 8.30 -9.34 16.48
N ARG A 277 7.70 -10.51 16.27
CA ARG A 277 7.55 -11.56 17.29
C ARG A 277 8.81 -12.40 17.48
N VAL A 278 9.70 -12.43 16.48
CA VAL A 278 10.95 -13.22 16.52
C VAL A 278 12.08 -12.44 17.22
N ARG A 279 11.97 -11.14 17.38
CA ARG A 279 12.97 -10.29 18.05
C ARG A 279 12.57 -9.93 19.49
N ARG A 280 12.39 -10.95 20.35
CA ARG A 280 12.61 -10.81 21.79
C ARG A 280 13.59 -11.90 22.19
N PRO A 281 14.85 -11.51 22.55
CA PRO A 281 15.75 -12.40 23.24
C PRO A 281 15.18 -12.74 24.62
#